data_d04f4d5861155b0110227c9c6862acd5
#
_entry.id   d04f4d5861155b0110227c9c6862acd5
#
_cell.length_a   1.000
_cell.length_b   1.000
_cell.length_c   1.000
_cell.angle_alpha   90.00
_cell.angle_beta   90.00
_cell.angle_gamma   90.00
#
_symmetry.space_group_name_H-M   'P 1'
#
loop_
_entity.id
_entity.type
_entity.pdbx_description
1 polymer ?
#
loop_
_entity_poly.entity_id
_entity_poly.type
_entity_poly.pdbx_seq_one_letter_code
_entity_poly.pdbx_strand_id
1 'polypeptide(L)'
;MSFALKGMTWSHPRGYDPMFACSALWEAKTGVSITWEKRSLQDFESFPVEELARAYDLIVIDHPHVGQITAENCLAPLDVAGREVEREALATGSVGRSYPSYRWQGRQWAFPIDAAAQVQAWRPDLIDAPPATWADVLALARQGRVLLPLRPPHSLMAFYTLAANLGQPCAVEGPGDLIDRETGETAFAMLAEMAALVDPQCLAMDPIAVSEKMAEAGSQIACAPLIYGYVSYAMADFRPHRLAFGDIPAAGGKGPVGSALGGTGIAVSALSPARDAAIDFAYWIAGGSVQRGPYAAAGGQPGHADAWQDDAVNAATGDFYRA
;
A
#
# COMPACT_ATOMS: atom_id res chain seq x y z
N MET A 1 0.09 -11.85 -34.55
CA MET A 1 -0.92 -12.47 -33.66
C MET A 1 -1.11 -11.52 -32.51
N SER A 2 -2.33 -11.10 -32.21
CA SER A 2 -2.61 -10.30 -31.02
C SER A 2 -2.52 -11.24 -29.81
N PHE A 3 -1.56 -10.98 -28.92
CA PHE A 3 -1.50 -11.67 -27.63
C PHE A 3 -2.41 -10.95 -26.67
N ALA A 4 -3.21 -11.70 -25.92
CA ALA A 4 -4.02 -11.19 -24.85
C ALA A 4 -3.46 -11.73 -23.52
N LEU A 5 -3.12 -10.82 -22.61
CA LEU A 5 -2.71 -11.15 -21.25
C LEU A 5 -3.90 -11.05 -20.31
N LYS A 6 -3.86 -11.83 -19.23
CA LYS A 6 -4.81 -11.72 -18.11
C LYS A 6 -4.08 -11.22 -16.87
N GLY A 7 -4.65 -10.22 -16.21
CA GLY A 7 -4.14 -9.69 -14.96
C GLY A 7 -5.16 -9.76 -13.83
N MET A 8 -4.67 -9.79 -12.58
CA MET A 8 -5.48 -9.72 -11.36
C MET A 8 -5.00 -8.57 -10.48
N THR A 9 -5.95 -7.81 -9.92
CA THR A 9 -5.74 -6.72 -8.97
C THR A 9 -6.88 -6.64 -7.96
N TRP A 10 -6.84 -5.70 -6.99
CA TRP A 10 -7.95 -5.52 -6.04
C TRP A 10 -9.00 -4.52 -6.52
N SER A 11 -10.21 -4.63 -6.00
CA SER A 11 -11.40 -3.96 -6.53
C SER A 11 -11.62 -2.51 -6.07
N HIS A 12 -10.63 -1.87 -5.45
CA HIS A 12 -10.68 -0.45 -5.14
C HIS A 12 -10.27 0.39 -6.37
N PRO A 13 -10.83 1.59 -6.61
CA PRO A 13 -10.44 2.47 -7.72
C PRO A 13 -8.92 2.71 -7.80
N ARG A 14 -8.25 2.97 -6.65
CA ARG A 14 -6.78 3.10 -6.58
C ARG A 14 -6.04 1.91 -7.20
N GLY A 15 -6.59 0.69 -7.08
CA GLY A 15 -5.93 -0.53 -7.53
C GLY A 15 -6.33 -0.97 -8.94
N TYR A 16 -7.54 -0.64 -9.37
CA TYR A 16 -8.09 -1.13 -10.62
C TYR A 16 -8.00 -0.10 -11.76
N ASP A 17 -8.40 1.16 -11.51
CA ASP A 17 -8.51 2.17 -12.57
C ASP A 17 -7.17 2.47 -13.24
N PRO A 18 -6.03 2.62 -12.52
CA PRO A 18 -4.73 2.83 -13.16
C PRO A 18 -4.27 1.64 -13.99
N MET A 19 -4.58 0.39 -13.57
CA MET A 19 -4.24 -0.80 -14.34
C MET A 19 -4.99 -0.83 -15.66
N PHE A 20 -6.29 -0.51 -15.62
CA PHE A 20 -7.13 -0.45 -16.81
C PHE A 20 -6.67 0.66 -17.77
N ALA A 21 -6.44 1.88 -17.26
CA ALA A 21 -5.99 3.01 -18.07
C ALA A 21 -4.61 2.76 -18.71
N CYS A 22 -3.65 2.23 -17.93
CA CYS A 22 -2.33 1.90 -18.45
C CYS A 22 -2.37 0.77 -19.46
N SER A 23 -3.23 -0.23 -19.31
CA SER A 23 -3.37 -1.32 -20.28
C SER A 23 -3.88 -0.85 -21.63
N ALA A 24 -4.79 0.10 -21.66
CA ALA A 24 -5.27 0.70 -22.92
C ALA A 24 -4.12 1.43 -23.68
N LEU A 25 -3.26 2.14 -22.96
CA LEU A 25 -2.08 2.80 -23.53
C LEU A 25 -1.03 1.78 -24.00
N TRP A 26 -0.87 0.70 -23.25
CA TRP A 26 0.03 -0.38 -23.62
C TRP A 26 -0.41 -1.10 -24.90
N GLU A 27 -1.70 -1.39 -25.01
CA GLU A 27 -2.29 -1.99 -26.22
C GLU A 27 -2.10 -1.10 -27.43
N ALA A 28 -2.37 0.21 -27.29
CA ALA A 28 -2.16 1.18 -28.37
C ALA A 28 -0.69 1.25 -28.82
N LYS A 29 0.26 1.04 -27.90
CA LYS A 29 1.71 1.08 -28.16
C LYS A 29 2.25 -0.20 -28.78
N THR A 30 1.74 -1.37 -28.34
CA THR A 30 2.38 -2.67 -28.61
C THR A 30 1.49 -3.66 -29.37
N GLY A 31 0.18 -3.44 -29.40
CA GLY A 31 -0.81 -4.40 -29.89
C GLY A 31 -1.11 -5.54 -28.90
N VAL A 32 -0.56 -5.51 -27.68
CA VAL A 32 -0.82 -6.51 -26.63
C VAL A 32 -1.94 -6.01 -25.73
N SER A 33 -3.10 -6.68 -25.75
CA SER A 33 -4.23 -6.37 -24.86
C SER A 33 -4.05 -7.03 -23.50
N ILE A 34 -4.57 -6.39 -22.46
CA ILE A 34 -4.57 -6.93 -21.08
C ILE A 34 -5.96 -6.79 -20.49
N THR A 35 -6.54 -7.89 -20.05
CA THR A 35 -7.81 -7.92 -19.32
C THR A 35 -7.54 -8.07 -17.83
N TRP A 36 -8.17 -7.24 -16.99
CA TRP A 36 -8.00 -7.28 -15.54
C TRP A 36 -9.25 -7.83 -14.85
N GLU A 37 -9.03 -8.82 -14.00
CA GLU A 37 -9.99 -9.24 -13.01
C GLU A 37 -9.68 -8.59 -11.67
N LYS A 38 -10.72 -8.29 -10.89
CA LYS A 38 -10.59 -7.64 -9.59
C LYS A 38 -11.21 -8.49 -8.50
N ARG A 39 -10.54 -8.53 -7.35
CA ARG A 39 -10.98 -9.23 -6.14
C ARG A 39 -11.22 -8.25 -5.01
N SER A 40 -12.01 -8.62 -4.01
CA SER A 40 -12.09 -7.84 -2.76
C SER A 40 -10.71 -7.70 -2.13
N LEU A 41 -10.48 -6.66 -1.32
CA LEU A 41 -9.18 -6.47 -0.64
C LEU A 41 -8.84 -7.72 0.18
N GLN A 42 -9.80 -8.30 0.87
CA GLN A 42 -9.59 -9.51 1.66
C GLN A 42 -9.18 -10.73 0.81
N ASP A 43 -9.87 -10.96 -0.31
CA ASP A 43 -9.51 -12.07 -1.19
C ASP A 43 -8.15 -11.83 -1.86
N PHE A 44 -7.82 -10.58 -2.12
CA PHE A 44 -6.50 -10.17 -2.62
C PHE A 44 -5.40 -10.48 -1.60
N GLU A 45 -5.60 -10.15 -0.32
CA GLU A 45 -4.62 -10.36 0.75
C GLU A 45 -4.47 -11.84 1.17
N SER A 46 -5.49 -12.67 1.00
CA SER A 46 -5.53 -14.02 1.56
C SER A 46 -5.53 -15.16 0.54
N PHE A 47 -5.69 -14.88 -0.75
CA PHE A 47 -5.78 -15.92 -1.76
C PHE A 47 -4.39 -16.47 -2.13
N PRO A 48 -4.21 -17.79 -2.25
CA PRO A 48 -2.92 -18.40 -2.59
C PRO A 48 -2.40 -17.91 -3.95
N VAL A 49 -1.17 -17.37 -3.98
CA VAL A 49 -0.59 -16.79 -5.21
C VAL A 49 -0.27 -17.86 -6.24
N GLU A 50 0.04 -19.08 -5.84
CA GLU A 50 0.23 -20.23 -6.75
C GLU A 50 -1.03 -20.55 -7.57
N GLU A 51 -2.22 -20.36 -7.01
CA GLU A 51 -3.47 -20.51 -7.76
C GLU A 51 -3.71 -19.34 -8.72
N LEU A 52 -3.36 -18.12 -8.28
CA LEU A 52 -3.39 -16.95 -9.14
C LEU A 52 -2.42 -17.11 -10.32
N ALA A 53 -1.23 -17.65 -10.08
CA ALA A 53 -0.23 -17.87 -11.13
C ALA A 53 -0.67 -18.87 -12.21
N ARG A 54 -1.61 -19.78 -11.89
CA ARG A 54 -2.22 -20.67 -12.89
C ARG A 54 -3.29 -20.00 -13.75
N ALA A 55 -3.92 -18.96 -13.22
CA ALA A 55 -5.06 -18.29 -13.84
C ALA A 55 -4.69 -17.00 -14.58
N TYR A 56 -3.60 -16.33 -14.18
CA TYR A 56 -3.21 -15.01 -14.66
C TYR A 56 -1.76 -14.97 -15.12
N ASP A 57 -1.46 -14.08 -16.07
CA ASP A 57 -0.12 -13.77 -16.55
C ASP A 57 0.55 -12.71 -15.66
N LEU A 58 -0.25 -11.73 -15.23
CA LEU A 58 0.13 -10.60 -14.40
C LEU A 58 -0.64 -10.64 -13.08
N ILE A 59 0.08 -10.50 -11.97
CA ILE A 59 -0.51 -10.55 -10.64
C ILE A 59 -0.03 -9.34 -9.85
N VAL A 60 -0.96 -8.54 -9.36
CA VAL A 60 -0.64 -7.54 -8.35
C VAL A 60 -0.56 -8.27 -7.01
N ILE A 61 0.53 -8.06 -6.27
CA ILE A 61 0.81 -8.76 -5.00
C ILE A 61 1.25 -7.81 -3.92
N ASP A 62 1.01 -8.19 -2.66
CA ASP A 62 1.60 -7.56 -1.49
C ASP A 62 3.02 -8.11 -1.22
N HIS A 63 3.92 -7.25 -0.74
CA HIS A 63 5.31 -7.62 -0.47
C HIS A 63 5.51 -8.66 0.66
N PRO A 64 4.68 -8.76 1.72
CA PRO A 64 4.93 -9.73 2.80
C PRO A 64 4.94 -11.19 2.34
N HIS A 65 4.32 -11.50 1.21
CA HIS A 65 4.19 -12.87 0.71
C HIS A 65 5.36 -13.36 -0.14
N VAL A 66 6.31 -12.49 -0.51
CA VAL A 66 7.36 -12.82 -1.49
C VAL A 66 8.19 -14.03 -1.09
N GLY A 67 8.55 -14.18 0.18
CA GLY A 67 9.31 -15.34 0.68
C GLY A 67 8.57 -16.67 0.55
N GLN A 68 7.26 -16.69 0.81
CA GLN A 68 6.41 -17.87 0.66
C GLN A 68 6.19 -18.21 -0.81
N ILE A 69 5.79 -17.22 -1.59
CA ILE A 69 5.43 -17.36 -3.01
C ILE A 69 6.57 -17.90 -3.85
N THR A 70 7.80 -17.47 -3.57
CA THR A 70 8.98 -17.89 -4.35
C THR A 70 9.38 -19.33 -4.08
N ALA A 71 9.06 -19.88 -2.91
CA ALA A 71 9.29 -21.29 -2.59
C ALA A 71 8.45 -22.23 -3.49
N GLU A 72 7.35 -21.74 -4.02
CA GLU A 72 6.41 -22.52 -4.86
C GLU A 72 6.72 -22.42 -6.36
N ASN A 73 7.74 -21.68 -6.76
CA ASN A 73 8.15 -21.46 -8.16
C ASN A 73 7.00 -20.98 -9.07
N CYS A 74 6.04 -20.25 -8.53
CA CYS A 74 4.89 -19.77 -9.28
C CYS A 74 5.10 -18.39 -9.92
N LEU A 75 6.10 -17.61 -9.49
CA LEU A 75 6.45 -16.33 -10.09
C LEU A 75 7.72 -16.41 -10.93
N ALA A 76 7.77 -15.62 -11.99
CA ALA A 76 8.96 -15.40 -12.78
C ALA A 76 9.80 -14.28 -12.15
N PRO A 77 11.12 -14.46 -11.98
CA PRO A 77 11.98 -13.37 -11.54
C PRO A 77 12.09 -12.29 -12.63
N LEU A 78 12.03 -11.03 -12.20
CA LEU A 78 12.05 -9.87 -13.09
C LEU A 78 13.46 -9.31 -13.34
N ASP A 79 14.48 -9.85 -12.69
CA ASP A 79 15.88 -9.49 -12.93
C ASP A 79 16.44 -10.24 -14.14
N VAL A 80 15.85 -10.00 -15.32
CA VAL A 80 16.25 -10.61 -16.58
C VAL A 80 17.50 -9.96 -17.15
N ALA A 81 18.32 -10.76 -17.86
CA ALA A 81 19.54 -10.27 -18.49
C ALA A 81 19.25 -9.24 -19.60
N GLY A 82 20.13 -8.26 -19.72
CA GLY A 82 20.04 -7.18 -20.74
C GLY A 82 19.13 -6.02 -20.34
N ARG A 83 18.52 -6.06 -19.15
CA ARG A 83 17.68 -4.96 -18.62
C ARG A 83 18.22 -4.37 -17.31
N GLU A 84 19.53 -4.47 -17.09
CA GLU A 84 20.18 -4.02 -15.85
C GLU A 84 20.01 -2.52 -15.63
N VAL A 85 20.14 -1.71 -16.70
CA VAL A 85 19.98 -0.25 -16.65
C VAL A 85 18.54 0.15 -16.29
N GLU A 86 17.54 -0.49 -16.91
CA GLU A 86 16.14 -0.24 -16.60
C GLU A 86 15.82 -0.65 -15.14
N ARG A 87 16.32 -1.80 -14.71
CA ARG A 87 16.13 -2.29 -13.36
C ARG A 87 16.77 -1.37 -12.31
N GLU A 88 17.97 -0.86 -12.59
CA GLU A 88 18.62 0.12 -11.70
C GLU A 88 17.81 1.43 -11.62
N ALA A 89 17.26 1.89 -12.74
CA ALA A 89 16.39 3.05 -12.75
C ALA A 89 15.11 2.84 -11.91
N LEU A 90 14.51 1.63 -11.97
CA LEU A 90 13.37 1.28 -11.11
C LEU A 90 13.77 1.22 -9.65
N ALA A 91 14.94 0.68 -9.33
CA ALA A 91 15.43 0.56 -7.96
C ALA A 91 15.70 1.93 -7.33
N THR A 92 16.38 2.82 -8.06
CA THR A 92 16.74 4.17 -7.59
C THR A 92 15.54 5.13 -7.57
N GLY A 93 14.59 4.93 -8.48
CA GLY A 93 13.36 5.73 -8.54
C GLY A 93 12.26 5.28 -7.57
N SER A 94 12.41 4.15 -6.92
CA SER A 94 11.38 3.62 -6.00
C SER A 94 11.27 4.43 -4.72
N VAL A 95 10.04 4.58 -4.21
CA VAL A 95 9.76 5.27 -2.96
C VAL A 95 10.15 4.39 -1.77
N GLY A 96 10.94 4.95 -0.86
CA GLY A 96 11.31 4.31 0.41
C GLY A 96 11.92 2.92 0.23
N ARG A 97 11.35 1.93 0.91
CA ARG A 97 11.78 0.54 0.87
C ARG A 97 10.96 -0.34 -0.07
N SER A 98 10.13 0.23 -0.93
CA SER A 98 9.19 -0.53 -1.79
C SER A 98 9.91 -1.46 -2.77
N TYR A 99 10.98 -1.02 -3.44
CA TYR A 99 11.71 -1.89 -4.37
C TYR A 99 12.40 -3.08 -3.66
N PRO A 100 13.19 -2.89 -2.59
CA PRO A 100 13.83 -4.00 -1.90
C PRO A 100 12.85 -4.94 -1.19
N SER A 101 11.62 -4.52 -0.87
CA SER A 101 10.63 -5.38 -0.22
C SER A 101 10.16 -6.55 -1.10
N TYR A 102 10.29 -6.43 -2.43
CA TYR A 102 10.00 -7.52 -3.38
C TYR A 102 11.25 -8.32 -3.78
N ARG A 103 12.35 -8.12 -3.07
CA ARG A 103 13.58 -8.88 -3.30
C ARG A 103 13.71 -10.01 -2.30
N TRP A 104 13.90 -11.23 -2.80
CA TRP A 104 14.08 -12.42 -1.99
C TRP A 104 15.13 -13.35 -2.61
N GLN A 105 16.01 -13.90 -1.78
CA GLN A 105 17.10 -14.79 -2.21
C GLN A 105 17.92 -14.23 -3.39
N GLY A 106 18.22 -12.93 -3.35
CA GLY A 106 19.01 -12.25 -4.35
C GLY A 106 18.27 -11.92 -5.68
N ARG A 107 17.01 -12.33 -5.84
CA ARG A 107 16.20 -12.11 -7.04
C ARG A 107 15.13 -11.05 -6.79
N GLN A 108 14.71 -10.35 -7.85
CA GLN A 108 13.58 -9.41 -7.84
C GLN A 108 12.32 -10.11 -8.38
N TRP A 109 11.25 -10.16 -7.59
CA TRP A 109 10.05 -10.95 -7.90
C TRP A 109 8.84 -10.13 -8.32
N ALA A 110 8.81 -8.85 -7.95
CA ALA A 110 7.83 -7.90 -8.43
C ALA A 110 8.46 -6.50 -8.50
N PHE A 111 7.87 -5.60 -9.28
CA PHE A 111 8.22 -4.18 -9.24
C PHE A 111 7.13 -3.41 -8.51
N PRO A 112 7.47 -2.50 -7.59
CA PRO A 112 6.49 -1.66 -6.93
C PRO A 112 5.77 -0.78 -7.97
N ILE A 113 4.45 -0.82 -7.94
CA ILE A 113 3.58 0.04 -8.73
C ILE A 113 2.72 0.93 -7.86
N ASP A 114 2.56 0.55 -6.61
CA ASP A 114 1.81 1.27 -5.60
C ASP A 114 2.64 1.29 -4.30
N ALA A 115 2.80 2.47 -3.70
CA ALA A 115 3.54 2.61 -2.45
C ALA A 115 2.65 3.23 -1.37
N ALA A 116 2.63 2.59 -0.21
CA ALA A 116 1.91 3.05 0.96
C ALA A 116 2.75 2.86 2.21
N ALA A 117 2.39 3.59 3.24
CA ALA A 117 2.84 3.36 4.62
C ALA A 117 1.68 3.62 5.56
N GLN A 118 1.77 3.18 6.79
CA GLN A 118 0.85 3.66 7.80
C GLN A 118 1.10 5.15 8.05
N VAL A 119 0.03 5.92 8.00
CA VAL A 119 -0.02 7.36 8.18
C VAL A 119 -1.15 7.70 9.14
N GLN A 120 -1.32 8.94 9.50
CA GLN A 120 -2.52 9.44 10.14
C GLN A 120 -3.47 10.01 9.08
N ALA A 121 -4.72 9.56 9.05
CA ALA A 121 -5.80 10.22 8.30
C ALA A 121 -6.63 11.08 9.25
N TRP A 122 -7.03 12.27 8.80
CA TRP A 122 -7.80 13.20 9.62
C TRP A 122 -8.77 14.05 8.79
N ARG A 123 -9.77 14.63 9.47
CA ARG A 123 -10.81 15.49 8.90
C ARG A 123 -10.52 16.96 9.21
N PRO A 124 -10.00 17.74 8.26
CA PRO A 124 -9.64 19.14 8.49
C PRO A 124 -10.85 20.05 8.75
N ASP A 125 -12.05 19.62 8.41
CA ASP A 125 -13.29 20.31 8.76
C ASP A 125 -13.82 20.01 10.18
N LEU A 126 -13.22 19.06 10.89
CA LEU A 126 -13.59 18.68 12.25
C LEU A 126 -12.53 19.03 13.31
N ILE A 127 -11.27 19.08 12.91
CA ILE A 127 -10.13 19.47 13.79
C ILE A 127 -9.14 20.31 12.99
N ASP A 128 -8.56 21.33 13.63
CA ASP A 128 -7.66 22.28 12.99
C ASP A 128 -6.28 21.70 12.64
N ALA A 129 -5.86 20.68 13.38
CA ALA A 129 -4.59 19.97 13.17
C ALA A 129 -4.70 18.51 13.61
N PRO A 130 -3.93 17.61 12.96
CA PRO A 130 -3.87 16.21 13.37
C PRO A 130 -3.24 16.07 14.76
N PRO A 131 -3.67 15.09 15.58
CA PRO A 131 -3.00 14.76 16.84
C PRO A 131 -1.50 14.49 16.65
N ALA A 132 -0.66 15.19 17.40
CA ALA A 132 0.79 15.06 17.30
C ALA A 132 1.36 13.90 18.12
N THR A 133 0.69 13.52 19.20
CA THR A 133 1.12 12.46 20.11
C THR A 133 0.05 11.39 20.30
N TRP A 134 0.49 10.22 20.75
CA TRP A 134 -0.44 9.14 21.10
C TRP A 134 -1.43 9.54 22.21
N ALA A 135 -0.97 10.36 23.16
CA ALA A 135 -1.84 10.89 24.22
C ALA A 135 -2.98 11.77 23.66
N ASP A 136 -2.69 12.59 22.64
CA ASP A 136 -3.70 13.43 21.98
C ASP A 136 -4.73 12.57 21.25
N VAL A 137 -4.27 11.49 20.61
CA VAL A 137 -5.17 10.52 19.96
C VAL A 137 -6.08 9.84 20.98
N LEU A 138 -5.55 9.39 22.12
CA LEU A 138 -6.35 8.80 23.19
C LEU A 138 -7.39 9.79 23.75
N ALA A 139 -7.03 11.06 23.88
CA ALA A 139 -7.98 12.10 24.30
C ALA A 139 -9.12 12.26 23.29
N LEU A 140 -8.83 12.18 22.01
CA LEU A 140 -9.84 12.23 20.95
C LEU A 140 -10.68 10.94 20.89
N ALA A 141 -10.05 9.77 21.12
CA ALA A 141 -10.73 8.48 21.16
C ALA A 141 -11.75 8.39 22.29
N ARG A 142 -11.45 8.95 23.48
CA ARG A 142 -12.40 9.04 24.60
C ARG A 142 -13.64 9.89 24.29
N GLN A 143 -13.60 10.71 23.24
CA GLN A 143 -14.73 11.48 22.72
C GLN A 143 -15.52 10.72 21.63
N GLY A 144 -15.12 9.47 21.31
CA GLY A 144 -15.73 8.68 20.24
C GLY A 144 -15.44 9.20 18.83
N ARG A 145 -14.33 9.92 18.64
CA ARG A 145 -13.99 10.61 17.38
C ARG A 145 -12.83 9.95 16.62
N VAL A 146 -12.41 8.75 17.04
CA VAL A 146 -11.31 7.99 16.42
C VAL A 146 -11.81 6.64 15.93
N LEU A 147 -11.37 6.21 14.77
CA LEU A 147 -11.43 4.83 14.32
C LEU A 147 -10.02 4.30 14.07
N LEU A 148 -9.88 2.97 14.12
CA LEU A 148 -8.63 2.28 13.81
C LEU A 148 -8.95 1.00 13.04
N PRO A 149 -8.31 0.72 11.89
CA PRO A 149 -8.46 -0.57 11.22
C PRO A 149 -7.80 -1.66 12.07
N LEU A 150 -8.61 -2.53 12.67
CA LEU A 150 -8.16 -3.59 13.56
C LEU A 150 -8.39 -4.99 13.00
N ARG A 151 -9.09 -5.12 11.87
CA ARG A 151 -9.22 -6.41 11.19
C ARG A 151 -7.83 -6.92 10.81
N PRO A 152 -7.47 -8.18 11.11
CA PRO A 152 -6.20 -8.75 10.65
C PRO A 152 -6.07 -8.70 9.12
N PRO A 153 -4.89 -8.34 8.58
CA PRO A 153 -3.59 -8.16 9.26
C PRO A 153 -3.35 -6.74 9.81
N HIS A 154 -4.27 -5.79 9.66
CA HIS A 154 -4.05 -4.36 9.96
C HIS A 154 -3.74 -4.08 11.43
N SER A 155 -4.33 -4.85 12.37
CA SER A 155 -3.97 -4.78 13.79
C SER A 155 -2.50 -5.14 14.03
N LEU A 156 -1.96 -6.14 13.31
CA LEU A 156 -0.55 -6.50 13.37
C LEU A 156 0.33 -5.40 12.78
N MET A 157 -0.10 -4.75 11.70
CA MET A 157 0.64 -3.63 11.11
C MET A 157 0.69 -2.43 12.06
N ALA A 158 -0.41 -2.15 12.78
CA ALA A 158 -0.44 -1.12 13.82
C ALA A 158 0.52 -1.45 14.98
N PHE A 159 0.60 -2.71 15.39
CA PHE A 159 1.58 -3.18 16.37
C PHE A 159 3.02 -2.96 15.89
N TYR A 160 3.35 -3.31 14.64
CA TYR A 160 4.69 -3.09 14.07
C TYR A 160 5.06 -1.61 14.04
N THR A 161 4.13 -0.74 13.66
CA THR A 161 4.34 0.71 13.67
C THR A 161 4.59 1.24 15.09
N LEU A 162 3.78 0.84 16.07
CA LEU A 162 3.97 1.26 17.46
C LEU A 162 5.30 0.77 18.02
N ALA A 163 5.67 -0.48 17.81
CA ALA A 163 6.95 -1.04 18.24
C ALA A 163 8.14 -0.25 17.67
N ALA A 164 8.10 0.03 16.36
CA ALA A 164 9.15 0.79 15.70
C ALA A 164 9.18 2.27 16.17
N ASN A 165 8.01 2.87 16.42
CA ASN A 165 7.91 4.23 16.93
C ASN A 165 8.44 4.35 18.38
N LEU A 166 8.29 3.32 19.19
CA LEU A 166 8.91 3.19 20.51
C LEU A 166 10.44 3.01 20.45
N GLY A 167 10.98 2.75 19.27
CA GLY A 167 12.41 2.69 19.01
C GLY A 167 12.99 1.29 18.81
N GLN A 168 12.16 0.25 18.86
CA GLN A 168 12.54 -1.15 18.69
C GLN A 168 11.66 -1.81 17.61
N PRO A 169 12.01 -1.69 16.32
CA PRO A 169 11.25 -2.35 15.28
C PRO A 169 11.31 -3.88 15.43
N CYS A 170 10.23 -4.54 15.04
CA CYS A 170 10.19 -6.00 15.00
C CYS A 170 11.26 -6.57 14.06
N ALA A 171 11.80 -7.74 14.40
CA ALA A 171 12.76 -8.45 13.58
C ALA A 171 12.14 -8.85 12.22
N VAL A 172 12.91 -8.68 11.15
CA VAL A 172 12.49 -9.01 9.77
C VAL A 172 13.26 -10.21 9.21
N GLU A 173 14.26 -10.69 9.91
CA GLU A 173 15.14 -11.79 9.47
C GLU A 173 15.53 -12.69 10.64
N GLY A 174 15.80 -13.96 10.32
CA GLY A 174 16.44 -14.93 11.22
C GLY A 174 15.50 -15.64 12.18
N PRO A 175 16.01 -16.71 12.81
CA PRO A 175 15.37 -17.33 13.96
C PRO A 175 15.62 -16.47 15.21
N GLY A 176 14.60 -16.22 16.01
CA GLY A 176 14.73 -15.47 17.24
C GLY A 176 13.40 -14.82 17.65
N ASP A 177 13.45 -14.01 18.68
CA ASP A 177 12.27 -13.27 19.13
C ASP A 177 11.92 -12.17 18.11
N LEU A 178 10.63 -12.01 17.86
CA LEU A 178 10.11 -10.98 16.97
C LEU A 178 10.46 -9.57 17.48
N ILE A 179 10.43 -9.40 18.80
CA ILE A 179 10.69 -8.13 19.49
C ILE A 179 11.10 -8.43 20.94
N ASP A 180 11.86 -7.53 21.57
CA ASP A 180 12.08 -7.63 23.02
C ASP A 180 10.75 -7.54 23.79
N ARG A 181 10.69 -8.25 24.92
CA ARG A 181 9.46 -8.40 25.71
C ARG A 181 8.91 -7.05 26.20
N GLU A 182 9.75 -6.16 26.70
CA GLU A 182 9.32 -4.90 27.31
C GLU A 182 8.65 -3.98 26.28
N THR A 183 9.28 -3.82 25.11
CA THR A 183 8.71 -3.03 24.01
C THR A 183 7.47 -3.69 23.45
N GLY A 184 7.48 -5.02 23.31
CA GLY A 184 6.32 -5.77 22.82
C GLY A 184 5.09 -5.64 23.73
N GLU A 185 5.28 -5.78 25.05
CA GLU A 185 4.21 -5.58 26.04
C GLU A 185 3.70 -4.14 26.04
N THR A 186 4.59 -3.15 25.90
CA THR A 186 4.23 -1.72 25.81
C THR A 186 3.40 -1.43 24.57
N ALA A 187 3.88 -1.85 23.38
CA ALA A 187 3.16 -1.64 22.12
C ALA A 187 1.78 -2.34 22.13
N PHE A 188 1.73 -3.56 22.67
CA PHE A 188 0.48 -4.28 22.81
C PHE A 188 -0.50 -3.59 23.76
N ALA A 189 -0.03 -3.11 24.92
CA ALA A 189 -0.87 -2.39 25.90
C ALA A 189 -1.44 -1.10 25.28
N MET A 190 -0.65 -0.34 24.54
CA MET A 190 -1.10 0.85 23.83
C MET A 190 -2.18 0.55 22.78
N LEU A 191 -1.99 -0.52 22.02
CA LEU A 191 -2.98 -0.95 21.03
C LEU A 191 -4.25 -1.46 21.69
N ALA A 192 -4.13 -2.20 22.79
CA ALA A 192 -5.27 -2.70 23.56
C ALA A 192 -6.08 -1.56 24.22
N GLU A 193 -5.40 -0.53 24.76
CA GLU A 193 -6.08 0.67 25.28
C GLU A 193 -6.87 1.37 24.15
N MET A 194 -6.27 1.56 22.99
CA MET A 194 -6.96 2.15 21.85
C MET A 194 -8.15 1.31 21.40
N ALA A 195 -7.99 -0.01 21.28
CA ALA A 195 -9.05 -0.92 20.89
C ALA A 195 -10.25 -0.91 21.85
N ALA A 196 -10.00 -0.64 23.15
CA ALA A 196 -11.05 -0.49 24.14
C ALA A 196 -11.81 0.86 24.07
N LEU A 197 -11.22 1.87 23.42
CA LEU A 197 -11.80 3.21 23.31
C LEU A 197 -12.54 3.45 22.00
N VAL A 198 -12.16 2.76 20.93
CA VAL A 198 -12.79 2.90 19.60
C VAL A 198 -14.04 2.02 19.51
N ASP A 199 -14.88 2.30 18.50
CA ASP A 199 -16.06 1.48 18.23
C ASP A 199 -15.65 0.01 18.00
N PRO A 200 -16.31 -0.97 18.62
CA PRO A 200 -16.04 -2.40 18.42
C PRO A 200 -16.11 -2.86 16.95
N GLN A 201 -16.81 -2.15 16.07
CA GLN A 201 -16.81 -2.42 14.63
C GLN A 201 -15.41 -2.33 14.02
N CYS A 202 -14.49 -1.57 14.62
CA CYS A 202 -13.09 -1.48 14.19
C CYS A 202 -12.41 -2.84 14.08
N LEU A 203 -12.81 -3.85 14.87
CA LEU A 203 -12.29 -5.23 14.79
C LEU A 203 -12.62 -5.93 13.46
N ALA A 204 -13.62 -5.44 12.73
CA ALA A 204 -14.02 -5.95 11.42
C ALA A 204 -13.66 -4.99 10.26
N MET A 205 -13.09 -3.82 10.56
CA MET A 205 -12.77 -2.79 9.57
C MET A 205 -11.33 -2.90 9.08
N ASP A 206 -11.18 -2.82 7.78
CA ASP A 206 -9.93 -2.59 7.06
C ASP A 206 -9.73 -1.07 6.79
N PRO A 207 -8.60 -0.63 6.20
CA PRO A 207 -8.36 0.79 5.90
C PRO A 207 -9.40 1.42 4.98
N ILE A 208 -9.97 0.66 4.06
CA ILE A 208 -11.01 1.16 3.16
C ILE A 208 -12.28 1.45 3.97
N ALA A 209 -12.74 0.49 4.78
CA ALA A 209 -13.94 0.65 5.60
C ALA A 209 -13.83 1.83 6.58
N VAL A 210 -12.65 2.02 7.21
CA VAL A 210 -12.39 3.17 8.09
C VAL A 210 -12.44 4.48 7.30
N SER A 211 -11.79 4.55 6.15
CA SER A 211 -11.76 5.76 5.31
C SER A 211 -13.15 6.12 4.79
N GLU A 212 -13.94 5.12 4.34
CA GLU A 212 -15.34 5.31 3.93
C GLU A 212 -16.16 5.90 5.08
N LYS A 213 -16.02 5.32 6.30
CA LYS A 213 -16.74 5.79 7.47
C LYS A 213 -16.36 7.20 7.90
N MET A 214 -15.10 7.57 7.75
CA MET A 214 -14.63 8.93 8.01
C MET A 214 -15.15 9.93 6.97
N ALA A 215 -15.19 9.54 5.70
CA ALA A 215 -15.51 10.42 4.58
C ALA A 215 -17.02 10.49 4.25
N GLU A 216 -17.87 9.69 4.88
CA GLU A 216 -19.31 9.68 4.65
C GLU A 216 -19.99 10.96 5.17
N ALA A 217 -21.12 11.33 4.56
CA ALA A 217 -21.92 12.47 4.98
C ALA A 217 -22.41 12.33 6.43
N GLY A 218 -22.17 13.35 7.26
CA GLY A 218 -22.61 13.38 8.66
C GLY A 218 -21.67 12.68 9.64
N SER A 219 -20.57 12.06 9.18
CA SER A 219 -19.57 11.46 10.06
C SER A 219 -18.93 12.50 10.99
N GLN A 220 -18.78 12.15 12.27
CA GLN A 220 -18.08 12.95 13.28
C GLN A 220 -16.71 12.38 13.62
N ILE A 221 -16.27 11.35 12.92
CA ILE A 221 -14.96 10.75 13.11
C ILE A 221 -13.89 11.69 12.55
N ALA A 222 -13.00 12.12 13.44
CA ALA A 222 -12.01 13.14 13.14
C ALA A 222 -10.64 12.58 12.75
N CYS A 223 -10.30 11.36 13.21
CA CYS A 223 -8.96 10.83 13.04
C CYS A 223 -8.94 9.29 12.95
N ALA A 224 -8.02 8.78 12.15
CA ALA A 224 -7.53 7.41 12.17
C ALA A 224 -5.99 7.46 12.27
N PRO A 225 -5.40 7.14 13.43
CA PRO A 225 -4.00 7.47 13.74
C PRO A 225 -2.96 6.57 13.06
N LEU A 226 -3.33 5.32 12.76
CA LEU A 226 -2.49 4.32 12.11
C LEU A 226 -3.31 3.61 11.05
N ILE A 227 -3.25 4.13 9.83
CA ILE A 227 -4.01 3.62 8.69
C ILE A 227 -3.14 3.64 7.44
N TYR A 228 -3.23 2.65 6.58
CA TYR A 228 -2.63 2.78 5.26
C TYR A 228 -3.34 3.89 4.48
N GLY A 229 -2.57 4.90 4.05
CA GLY A 229 -3.10 6.03 3.31
C GLY A 229 -3.62 5.61 1.94
N TYR A 230 -4.82 6.05 1.61
CA TYR A 230 -5.44 5.88 0.30
C TYR A 230 -5.62 7.24 -0.35
N VAL A 231 -4.83 7.54 -1.37
CA VAL A 231 -4.82 8.83 -2.09
C VAL A 231 -6.20 9.24 -2.58
N SER A 232 -7.04 8.28 -2.93
CA SER A 232 -8.41 8.54 -3.42
C SER A 232 -9.23 9.40 -2.46
N TYR A 233 -9.09 9.20 -1.13
CA TYR A 233 -9.82 9.99 -0.13
C TYR A 233 -9.26 11.40 0.06
N ALA A 234 -8.07 11.69 -0.46
CA ALA A 234 -7.50 13.02 -0.50
C ALA A 234 -7.86 13.79 -1.78
N MET A 235 -8.43 13.11 -2.78
CA MET A 235 -8.87 13.74 -4.03
C MET A 235 -10.21 14.48 -3.84
N ALA A 236 -10.38 15.57 -4.55
CA ALA A 236 -11.66 16.28 -4.59
C ALA A 236 -12.75 15.38 -5.21
N ASP A 237 -13.95 15.52 -4.71
CA ASP A 237 -15.17 14.88 -5.24
C ASP A 237 -15.18 13.33 -5.20
N PHE A 238 -14.19 12.69 -4.58
CA PHE A 238 -14.18 11.24 -4.42
C PHE A 238 -15.23 10.79 -3.38
N ARG A 239 -15.35 11.52 -2.26
CA ARG A 239 -16.38 11.30 -1.23
C ARG A 239 -16.91 12.63 -0.72
N PRO A 240 -18.05 12.63 0.02
CA PRO A 240 -18.65 13.84 0.59
C PRO A 240 -17.68 14.66 1.43
N HIS A 241 -16.83 14.01 2.20
CA HIS A 241 -15.78 14.67 2.95
C HIS A 241 -14.40 14.18 2.52
N ARG A 242 -13.52 15.12 2.29
CA ARG A 242 -12.12 14.86 1.97
C ARG A 242 -11.33 14.56 3.24
N LEU A 243 -10.44 13.58 3.16
CA LEU A 243 -9.47 13.30 4.21
C LEU A 243 -8.14 14.01 3.89
N ALA A 244 -7.49 14.51 4.92
CA ALA A 244 -6.08 14.87 4.86
C ALA A 244 -5.24 13.75 5.51
N PHE A 245 -4.00 13.66 5.09
CA PHE A 245 -3.06 12.65 5.57
C PHE A 245 -1.79 13.34 6.07
N GLY A 246 -1.07 12.70 6.95
CA GLY A 246 0.16 13.22 7.52
C GLY A 246 0.88 12.20 8.37
N ASP A 247 1.90 12.66 9.06
CA ASP A 247 2.72 11.83 9.94
C ASP A 247 1.89 11.09 11.00
N ILE A 248 2.30 9.88 11.35
CA ILE A 248 1.72 9.14 12.48
C ILE A 248 1.95 9.90 13.81
N PRO A 249 1.05 9.80 14.80
CA PRO A 249 1.27 10.40 16.10
C PRO A 249 2.47 9.77 16.81
N ALA A 250 3.30 10.60 17.43
CA ALA A 250 4.46 10.11 18.17
C ALA A 250 4.04 9.37 19.44
N ALA A 251 4.44 8.11 19.55
CA ALA A 251 4.29 7.27 20.75
C ALA A 251 5.58 7.22 21.58
N GLY A 252 6.72 7.38 20.92
CA GLY A 252 8.05 7.42 21.55
C GLY A 252 8.74 8.77 21.40
N GLY A 253 9.92 8.88 21.98
CA GLY A 253 10.70 10.14 22.03
C GLY A 253 11.38 10.54 20.73
N LYS A 254 11.25 9.78 19.63
CA LYS A 254 11.92 10.03 18.34
C LYS A 254 11.03 10.73 17.31
N GLY A 255 9.81 11.14 17.70
CA GLY A 255 8.84 11.74 16.79
C GLY A 255 8.12 10.70 15.91
N PRO A 256 7.53 11.10 14.76
CA PRO A 256 6.68 10.26 13.93
C PRO A 256 7.51 9.33 13.01
N VAL A 257 8.22 8.36 13.59
CA VAL A 257 9.04 7.39 12.87
C VAL A 257 8.50 5.98 13.01
N GLY A 258 8.86 5.07 12.13
CA GLY A 258 8.59 3.64 12.26
C GLY A 258 7.35 3.12 11.56
N SER A 259 6.76 3.88 10.64
CA SER A 259 5.60 3.45 9.85
C SER A 259 5.84 2.11 9.15
N ALA A 260 4.89 1.19 9.29
CA ALA A 260 4.91 -0.07 8.57
C ALA A 260 4.69 0.18 7.06
N LEU A 261 5.57 -0.42 6.25
CA LEU A 261 5.48 -0.37 4.80
C LEU A 261 4.25 -1.12 4.30
N GLY A 262 3.64 -0.60 3.26
CA GLY A 262 2.55 -1.19 2.50
C GLY A 262 2.71 -0.92 1.00
N GLY A 263 1.65 -1.13 0.25
CA GLY A 263 1.65 -0.97 -1.20
C GLY A 263 1.77 -2.29 -1.93
N THR A 264 1.67 -2.24 -3.24
CA THR A 264 1.62 -3.44 -4.09
C THR A 264 2.64 -3.41 -5.21
N GLY A 265 3.04 -4.59 -5.65
CA GLY A 265 3.93 -4.80 -6.78
C GLY A 265 3.29 -5.58 -7.91
N ILE A 266 3.74 -5.34 -9.12
CA ILE A 266 3.38 -6.13 -10.30
C ILE A 266 4.33 -7.32 -10.40
N ALA A 267 3.79 -8.53 -10.35
CA ALA A 267 4.50 -9.79 -10.54
C ALA A 267 4.04 -10.47 -11.83
N VAL A 268 4.87 -11.37 -12.33
CA VAL A 268 4.61 -12.16 -13.54
C VAL A 268 4.56 -13.65 -13.17
N SER A 269 3.55 -14.34 -13.66
CA SER A 269 3.45 -15.80 -13.50
C SER A 269 4.58 -16.54 -14.21
N ALA A 270 5.23 -17.45 -13.51
CA ALA A 270 6.17 -18.38 -14.14
C ALA A 270 5.50 -19.34 -15.13
N LEU A 271 4.19 -19.52 -15.02
CA LEU A 271 3.38 -20.41 -15.85
C LEU A 271 2.80 -19.71 -17.08
N SER A 272 2.98 -18.38 -17.20
CA SER A 272 2.50 -17.61 -18.35
C SER A 272 3.13 -18.10 -19.65
N PRO A 273 2.34 -18.42 -20.68
CA PRO A 273 2.86 -18.73 -22.01
C PRO A 273 3.36 -17.47 -22.74
N ALA A 274 2.99 -16.29 -22.27
CA ALA A 274 3.39 -14.98 -22.84
C ALA A 274 4.30 -14.18 -21.87
N ARG A 275 5.18 -14.88 -21.14
CA ARG A 275 5.99 -14.34 -20.06
C ARG A 275 6.79 -13.09 -20.46
N ASP A 276 7.42 -13.09 -21.64
CA ASP A 276 8.23 -11.96 -22.08
C ASP A 276 7.38 -10.69 -22.25
N ALA A 277 6.20 -10.80 -22.85
CA ALA A 277 5.28 -9.67 -22.99
C ALA A 277 4.74 -9.18 -21.62
N ALA A 278 4.53 -10.09 -20.68
CA ALA A 278 4.12 -9.75 -19.32
C ALA A 278 5.26 -9.04 -18.55
N ILE A 279 6.51 -9.48 -18.70
CA ILE A 279 7.70 -8.82 -18.15
C ILE A 279 7.87 -7.42 -18.74
N ASP A 280 7.70 -7.27 -20.05
CA ASP A 280 7.80 -5.96 -20.71
C ASP A 280 6.76 -4.98 -20.16
N PHE A 281 5.53 -5.43 -19.96
CA PHE A 281 4.51 -4.61 -19.31
C PHE A 281 4.88 -4.24 -17.88
N ALA A 282 5.40 -5.19 -17.08
CA ALA A 282 5.79 -4.94 -15.70
C ALA A 282 6.89 -3.86 -15.58
N TYR A 283 7.89 -3.90 -16.44
CA TYR A 283 8.91 -2.85 -16.52
C TYR A 283 8.33 -1.50 -16.92
N TRP A 284 7.45 -1.51 -17.92
CA TRP A 284 6.87 -0.27 -18.46
C TRP A 284 5.96 0.41 -17.43
N ILE A 285 5.05 -0.33 -16.78
CA ILE A 285 4.09 0.26 -15.82
C ILE A 285 4.78 0.77 -14.55
N ALA A 286 5.89 0.13 -14.13
CA ALA A 286 6.67 0.57 -12.97
C ALA A 286 7.58 1.76 -13.26
N GLY A 287 7.79 2.10 -14.53
CA GLY A 287 8.67 3.20 -14.94
C GLY A 287 8.16 4.58 -14.53
N GLY A 288 9.09 5.48 -14.14
CA GLY A 288 8.77 6.80 -13.57
C GLY A 288 7.85 7.65 -14.44
N SER A 289 8.00 7.64 -15.76
CA SER A 289 7.13 8.40 -16.67
C SER A 289 5.67 7.90 -16.67
N VAL A 290 5.47 6.59 -16.56
CA VAL A 290 4.13 6.00 -16.50
C VAL A 290 3.52 6.22 -15.11
N GLN A 291 4.30 6.01 -14.06
CA GLN A 291 3.88 6.20 -12.68
C GLN A 291 3.47 7.65 -12.39
N ARG A 292 4.26 8.63 -12.84
CA ARG A 292 3.96 10.07 -12.71
C ARG A 292 2.82 10.52 -13.62
N GLY A 293 2.68 9.93 -14.80
CA GLY A 293 1.72 10.32 -15.81
C GLY A 293 0.39 9.55 -15.71
N PRO A 294 0.13 8.61 -16.63
CA PRO A 294 -1.18 7.96 -16.74
C PRO A 294 -1.59 7.16 -15.50
N TYR A 295 -0.64 6.58 -14.76
CA TYR A 295 -0.93 5.81 -13.56
C TYR A 295 -1.50 6.71 -12.44
N ALA A 296 -0.82 7.82 -12.12
CA ALA A 296 -1.28 8.80 -11.14
C ALA A 296 -2.56 9.50 -11.60
N ALA A 297 -2.65 9.88 -12.88
CA ALA A 297 -3.83 10.54 -13.44
C ALA A 297 -5.10 9.67 -13.38
N ALA A 298 -4.96 8.35 -13.38
CA ALA A 298 -6.05 7.41 -13.21
C ALA A 298 -6.36 7.08 -11.74
N GLY A 299 -5.82 7.82 -10.76
CA GLY A 299 -6.07 7.64 -9.34
C GLY A 299 -5.22 6.58 -8.65
N GLY A 300 -4.17 6.09 -9.31
CA GLY A 300 -3.17 5.22 -8.70
C GLY A 300 -2.33 5.94 -7.65
N GLN A 301 -1.71 5.19 -6.75
CA GLN A 301 -0.80 5.71 -5.71
C GLN A 301 0.63 5.27 -6.05
N PRO A 302 1.38 6.07 -6.84
CA PRO A 302 2.61 5.63 -7.48
C PRO A 302 3.68 5.07 -6.53
N GLY A 303 4.36 4.01 -6.99
CA GLY A 303 5.55 3.44 -6.34
C GLY A 303 6.86 4.16 -6.70
N HIS A 304 6.82 5.19 -7.55
CA HIS A 304 8.00 5.89 -8.06
C HIS A 304 8.07 7.34 -7.56
N ALA A 305 9.24 7.77 -7.08
CA ALA A 305 9.48 9.07 -6.48
C ALA A 305 9.21 10.26 -7.41
N ASP A 306 9.40 10.10 -8.72
CA ASP A 306 9.08 11.16 -9.69
C ASP A 306 7.64 11.65 -9.57
N ALA A 307 6.70 10.75 -9.26
CA ALA A 307 5.31 11.11 -9.04
C ALA A 307 5.10 11.84 -7.71
N TRP A 308 5.79 11.41 -6.67
CA TRP A 308 5.68 12.01 -5.33
C TRP A 308 6.21 13.45 -5.28
N GLN A 309 7.16 13.77 -6.14
CA GLN A 309 7.77 15.10 -6.25
C GLN A 309 7.06 16.01 -7.27
N ASP A 310 6.17 15.46 -8.08
CA ASP A 310 5.51 16.20 -9.16
C ASP A 310 4.45 17.16 -8.61
N ASP A 311 4.51 18.43 -9.02
CA ASP A 311 3.59 19.47 -8.54
C ASP A 311 2.14 19.24 -8.99
N ALA A 312 1.94 18.74 -10.21
CA ALA A 312 0.59 18.51 -10.73
C ALA A 312 -0.07 17.31 -10.04
N VAL A 313 0.70 16.24 -9.76
CA VAL A 313 0.23 15.07 -9.01
C VAL A 313 -0.17 15.49 -7.58
N ASN A 314 0.66 16.28 -6.89
CA ASN A 314 0.38 16.76 -5.55
C ASN A 314 -0.83 17.72 -5.53
N ALA A 315 -0.91 18.66 -6.45
CA ALA A 315 -2.06 19.57 -6.55
C ALA A 315 -3.39 18.83 -6.73
N ALA A 316 -3.42 17.76 -7.53
CA ALA A 316 -4.61 16.95 -7.76
C ALA A 316 -5.02 16.11 -6.53
N THR A 317 -4.07 15.81 -5.63
CA THR A 317 -4.26 14.93 -4.48
C THR A 317 -4.16 15.65 -3.12
N GLY A 318 -4.15 17.01 -3.12
CA GLY A 318 -4.08 17.81 -1.90
C GLY A 318 -2.83 17.59 -1.09
N ASP A 319 -1.71 17.54 -1.77
CA ASP A 319 -0.38 17.31 -1.23
C ASP A 319 -0.20 15.98 -0.47
N PHE A 320 -1.03 14.98 -0.80
CA PHE A 320 -0.99 13.66 -0.17
C PHE A 320 0.41 13.05 -0.08
N TYR A 321 1.24 13.26 -1.10
CA TYR A 321 2.59 12.67 -1.15
C TYR A 321 3.67 13.51 -0.45
N ARG A 322 3.34 14.74 -0.06
CA ARG A 322 4.25 15.68 0.64
C ARG A 322 3.90 15.86 2.11
N ALA A 323 2.72 15.38 2.51
CA ALA A 323 2.18 15.55 3.86
C ALA A 323 2.88 14.65 4.91
#